data_2815352ea529400455c7e8acd7cda485
#
_entry.id   2815352ea529400455c7e8acd7cda485
#
_cell.length_a   1.000
_cell.length_b   1.000
_cell.length_c   1.000
_cell.angle_alpha   90.00
_cell.angle_beta   90.00
_cell.angle_gamma   90.00
#
_symmetry.space_group_name_H-M   'P 1'
#
loop_
_entity.id
_entity.type
_entity.pdbx_description
1 polymer ?
#
loop_
_entity_poly.entity_id
_entity_poly.type
_entity_poly.pdbx_seq_one_letter_code
_entity_poly.pdbx_strand_id
1 'polypeptide(L)'
;GGVKSSIKKFIDTYNTLITTSNQLTGVTSAGEGKPPVVGGLVGDASVRTLLGGLRAELGNPATGSGDSLRVLADLGITTQKDGTLKIDDTVFDKALKENYDAVGAFFTGDSGLMARLDKRINGFVQTGGILEQRMNSLQATIKDIDKQKESQNLRIAKVQERLLKQFNAMDSLVSQLNSTSDRLTQSLGSLPGFVKKES
;
A
#
# COMPACT_ATOMS: atom_id res chain seq x y z
N GLY A 1 -2.51 -36.69 18.22
CA GLY A 1 -3.26 -35.75 17.36
C GLY A 1 -2.88 -34.26 17.52
N GLY A 2 -2.50 -33.80 18.72
CA GLY A 2 -2.33 -32.35 18.97
C GLY A 2 -1.16 -31.69 18.22
N VAL A 3 0.02 -32.34 18.18
CA VAL A 3 1.21 -31.76 17.52
C VAL A 3 0.98 -31.57 16.01
N LYS A 4 0.45 -32.57 15.32
CA LYS A 4 0.14 -32.48 13.88
C LYS A 4 -0.86 -31.35 13.59
N SER A 5 -1.90 -31.25 14.41
CA SER A 5 -2.90 -30.19 14.25
C SER A 5 -2.29 -28.79 14.46
N SER A 6 -1.43 -28.64 15.47
CA SER A 6 -0.75 -27.36 15.75
C SER A 6 0.18 -26.94 14.61
N ILE A 7 0.93 -27.90 14.04
CA ILE A 7 1.83 -27.63 12.92
C ILE A 7 1.03 -27.29 11.65
N LYS A 8 -0.07 -27.97 11.36
CA LYS A 8 -0.96 -27.61 10.24
C LYS A 8 -1.53 -26.21 10.41
N LYS A 9 -2.01 -25.87 11.60
CA LYS A 9 -2.51 -24.53 11.91
C LYS A 9 -1.42 -23.45 11.71
N PHE A 10 -0.18 -23.75 12.12
CA PHE A 10 0.95 -22.86 11.85
C PHE A 10 1.16 -22.65 10.36
N ILE A 11 1.18 -23.73 9.55
CA ILE A 11 1.35 -23.67 8.10
C ILE A 11 0.22 -22.82 7.46
N ASP A 12 -1.03 -23.06 7.86
CA ASP A 12 -2.19 -22.31 7.34
C ASP A 12 -2.08 -20.81 7.67
N THR A 13 -1.69 -20.48 8.90
CA THR A 13 -1.50 -19.08 9.33
C THR A 13 -0.36 -18.42 8.58
N TYR A 14 0.77 -19.12 8.42
CA TYR A 14 1.90 -18.63 7.63
C TYR A 14 1.51 -18.43 6.17
N ASN A 15 0.80 -19.37 5.55
CA ASN A 15 0.34 -19.27 4.16
C ASN A 15 -0.62 -18.09 3.97
N THR A 16 -1.50 -17.85 4.93
CA THR A 16 -2.39 -16.68 4.92
C THR A 16 -1.58 -15.38 4.94
N LEU A 17 -0.57 -15.29 5.83
CA LEU A 17 0.33 -14.13 5.88
C LEU A 17 1.04 -13.90 4.55
N ILE A 18 1.61 -14.95 3.95
CA ILE A 18 2.33 -14.86 2.67
C ILE A 18 1.40 -14.44 1.54
N THR A 19 0.22 -15.07 1.43
CA THR A 19 -0.76 -14.76 0.37
C THR A 19 -1.24 -13.31 0.48
N THR A 20 -1.61 -12.87 1.68
CA THR A 20 -2.02 -11.48 1.93
C THR A 20 -0.88 -10.50 1.61
N SER A 21 0.33 -10.82 2.03
CA SER A 21 1.50 -9.98 1.74
C SER A 21 1.79 -9.90 0.25
N ASN A 22 1.69 -11.01 -0.49
CA ASN A 22 1.87 -11.04 -1.94
C ASN A 22 0.81 -10.18 -2.65
N GLN A 23 -0.46 -10.19 -2.19
CA GLN A 23 -1.51 -9.32 -2.72
C GLN A 23 -1.22 -7.83 -2.45
N LEU A 24 -0.77 -7.50 -1.24
CA LEU A 24 -0.48 -6.12 -0.85
C LEU A 24 0.80 -5.55 -1.49
N THR A 25 1.77 -6.39 -1.82
CA THR A 25 3.05 -6.00 -2.41
C THR A 25 3.14 -6.26 -3.91
N GLY A 26 2.15 -6.94 -4.49
CA GLY A 26 2.10 -7.31 -5.89
C GLY A 26 1.50 -6.23 -6.78
N VAL A 27 1.74 -6.39 -8.07
CA VAL A 27 1.07 -5.65 -9.15
C VAL A 27 0.32 -6.68 -9.99
N THR A 28 -1.00 -6.53 -10.08
CA THR A 28 -1.86 -7.46 -10.79
C THR A 28 -2.43 -6.80 -12.04
N SER A 29 -2.34 -7.47 -13.19
CA SER A 29 -2.98 -6.97 -14.41
C SER A 29 -4.50 -6.96 -14.25
N ALA A 30 -5.13 -5.84 -14.58
CA ALA A 30 -6.59 -5.68 -14.57
C ALA A 30 -7.26 -6.04 -15.90
N GLY A 31 -6.48 -6.61 -16.85
CA GLY A 31 -6.93 -6.95 -18.20
C GLY A 31 -6.51 -5.91 -19.25
N GLU A 32 -6.78 -6.23 -20.52
CA GLU A 32 -6.40 -5.40 -21.66
C GLU A 32 -7.04 -4.00 -21.60
N GLY A 33 -6.23 -2.96 -21.75
CA GLY A 33 -6.68 -1.55 -21.72
C GLY A 33 -6.99 -0.98 -20.35
N LYS A 34 -6.82 -1.73 -19.26
CA LYS A 34 -7.03 -1.23 -17.90
C LYS A 34 -5.68 -1.03 -17.17
N PRO A 35 -5.55 0.03 -16.35
CA PRO A 35 -4.35 0.20 -15.55
C PRO A 35 -4.19 -0.96 -14.56
N PRO A 36 -2.95 -1.40 -14.28
CA PRO A 36 -2.71 -2.49 -13.32
C PRO A 36 -3.17 -2.10 -11.91
N VAL A 37 -3.68 -3.08 -11.18
CA VAL A 37 -3.97 -2.93 -9.75
C VAL A 37 -2.68 -3.08 -8.97
N VAL A 38 -2.28 -2.00 -8.32
CA VAL A 38 -1.04 -1.92 -7.52
C VAL A 38 -1.41 -2.11 -6.05
N GLY A 39 -0.79 -3.08 -5.41
CA GLY A 39 -0.97 -3.31 -3.97
C GLY A 39 -0.49 -2.11 -3.14
N GLY A 40 -1.18 -1.83 -2.04
CA GLY A 40 -0.89 -0.64 -1.22
C GLY A 40 0.48 -0.61 -0.56
N LEU A 41 1.20 -1.75 -0.52
CA LEU A 41 2.54 -1.90 0.06
C LEU A 41 3.60 -2.26 -0.99
N VAL A 42 3.34 -1.99 -2.27
CA VAL A 42 4.34 -2.19 -3.33
C VAL A 42 5.58 -1.34 -3.02
N GLY A 43 6.74 -2.00 -2.99
CA GLY A 43 8.02 -1.34 -2.69
C GLY A 43 8.29 -1.09 -1.20
N ASP A 44 7.39 -1.45 -0.28
CA ASP A 44 7.62 -1.28 1.15
C ASP A 44 8.78 -2.16 1.65
N ALA A 45 9.83 -1.51 2.15
CA ALA A 45 11.04 -2.17 2.61
C ALA A 45 10.82 -2.97 3.89
N SER A 46 9.92 -2.52 4.78
CA SER A 46 9.65 -3.18 6.06
C SER A 46 9.00 -4.54 5.83
N VAL A 47 8.01 -4.61 4.95
CA VAL A 47 7.34 -5.87 4.58
C VAL A 47 8.33 -6.83 3.93
N ARG A 48 9.16 -6.36 3.00
CA ARG A 48 10.20 -7.21 2.38
C ARG A 48 11.20 -7.75 3.41
N THR A 49 11.63 -6.92 4.35
CA THR A 49 12.57 -7.31 5.40
C THR A 49 11.95 -8.35 6.33
N LEU A 50 10.68 -8.18 6.73
CA LEU A 50 9.95 -9.15 7.54
C LEU A 50 9.84 -10.49 6.81
N LEU A 51 9.31 -10.49 5.59
CA LEU A 51 9.12 -11.72 4.81
C LEU A 51 10.44 -12.42 4.48
N GLY A 52 11.47 -11.66 4.13
CA GLY A 52 12.82 -12.20 3.91
C GLY A 52 13.39 -12.84 5.18
N GLY A 53 13.21 -12.18 6.31
CA GLY A 53 13.62 -12.70 7.62
C GLY A 53 12.87 -14.00 8.01
N LEU A 54 11.55 -14.04 7.82
CA LEU A 54 10.76 -15.24 8.07
C LEU A 54 11.21 -16.42 7.18
N ARG A 55 11.42 -16.18 5.89
CA ARG A 55 11.92 -17.21 4.96
C ARG A 55 13.30 -17.71 5.35
N ALA A 56 14.19 -16.83 5.79
CA ALA A 56 15.52 -17.21 6.26
C ALA A 56 15.42 -18.13 7.49
N GLU A 57 14.55 -17.81 8.47
CA GLU A 57 14.34 -18.67 9.65
C GLU A 57 13.76 -20.05 9.29
N LEU A 58 12.86 -20.11 8.30
CA LEU A 58 12.33 -21.39 7.80
C LEU A 58 13.38 -22.26 7.10
N GLY A 59 14.35 -21.62 6.44
CA GLY A 59 15.45 -22.31 5.75
C GLY A 59 16.62 -22.68 6.65
N ASN A 60 16.73 -22.05 7.82
CA ASN A 60 17.84 -22.31 8.74
C ASN A 60 17.68 -23.69 9.41
N PRO A 61 18.78 -24.48 9.51
CA PRO A 61 18.76 -25.73 10.22
C PRO A 61 18.37 -25.54 11.69
N ALA A 62 17.57 -26.46 12.21
CA ALA A 62 17.28 -26.50 13.63
C ALA A 62 18.49 -26.98 14.42
N THR A 63 18.77 -26.33 15.54
CA THR A 63 19.79 -26.74 16.47
C THR A 63 19.15 -27.60 17.59
N GLY A 64 19.67 -28.82 17.83
CA GLY A 64 19.19 -29.67 18.91
C GLY A 64 18.14 -30.73 18.54
N SER A 65 17.71 -30.81 17.29
CA SER A 65 16.76 -31.84 16.82
C SER A 65 17.41 -33.16 16.36
N GLY A 66 18.74 -33.31 16.54
CA GLY A 66 19.51 -34.45 16.06
C GLY A 66 19.86 -34.34 14.57
N ASP A 67 20.66 -35.30 14.08
CA ASP A 67 21.16 -35.26 12.67
C ASP A 67 20.10 -35.63 11.63
N SER A 68 18.97 -36.22 12.03
CA SER A 68 17.95 -36.74 11.12
C SER A 68 16.87 -35.75 10.75
N LEU A 69 16.66 -34.67 11.54
CA LEU A 69 15.65 -33.65 11.30
C LEU A 69 16.27 -32.26 11.43
N ARG A 70 16.86 -31.78 10.34
CA ARG A 70 17.60 -30.49 10.34
C ARG A 70 16.81 -29.37 9.71
N VAL A 71 15.99 -29.64 8.71
CA VAL A 71 15.23 -28.65 7.93
C VAL A 71 13.78 -29.08 7.78
N LEU A 72 12.90 -28.12 7.47
CA LEU A 72 11.46 -28.40 7.26
C LEU A 72 11.21 -29.45 6.18
N ALA A 73 12.08 -29.57 5.18
CA ALA A 73 11.96 -30.56 4.12
C ALA A 73 12.09 -31.99 4.65
N ASP A 74 12.89 -32.24 5.71
CA ASP A 74 13.02 -33.54 6.37
C ASP A 74 11.70 -33.98 7.04
N LEU A 75 10.84 -33.00 7.33
CA LEU A 75 9.47 -33.20 7.85
C LEU A 75 8.42 -33.25 6.75
N GLY A 76 8.81 -33.27 5.48
CA GLY A 76 7.88 -33.20 4.34
C GLY A 76 7.21 -31.84 4.15
N ILE A 77 7.75 -30.77 4.75
CA ILE A 77 7.25 -29.41 4.61
C ILE A 77 8.16 -28.66 3.65
N THR A 78 7.64 -28.28 2.47
CA THR A 78 8.39 -27.65 1.40
C THR A 78 7.87 -26.24 1.09
N THR A 79 8.78 -25.32 0.77
CA THR A 79 8.42 -23.97 0.32
C THR A 79 8.09 -23.97 -1.17
N GLN A 80 6.95 -23.38 -1.51
CA GLN A 80 6.49 -23.24 -2.89
C GLN A 80 7.06 -21.95 -3.55
N LYS A 81 6.89 -21.81 -4.87
CA LYS A 81 7.39 -20.65 -5.64
C LYS A 81 6.82 -19.31 -5.17
N ASP A 82 5.58 -19.31 -4.71
CA ASP A 82 4.89 -18.14 -4.17
C ASP A 82 5.29 -17.81 -2.71
N GLY A 83 6.12 -18.64 -2.10
CA GLY A 83 6.60 -18.52 -0.72
C GLY A 83 5.72 -19.20 0.31
N THR A 84 4.62 -19.83 -0.08
CA THR A 84 3.78 -20.64 0.82
C THR A 84 4.45 -21.96 1.18
N LEU A 85 3.99 -22.59 2.25
CA LEU A 85 4.44 -23.92 2.70
C LEU A 85 3.43 -24.98 2.28
N LYS A 86 3.93 -26.11 1.81
CA LYS A 86 3.12 -27.32 1.53
C LYS A 86 3.64 -28.46 2.37
N ILE A 87 2.71 -29.19 3.01
CA ILE A 87 3.01 -30.39 3.78
C ILE A 87 2.68 -31.63 2.97
N ASP A 88 3.59 -32.61 2.99
CA ASP A 88 3.33 -33.99 2.58
C ASP A 88 2.96 -34.79 3.83
N ASP A 89 1.67 -35.11 3.93
CA ASP A 89 1.15 -35.82 5.12
C ASP A 89 1.79 -37.19 5.32
N THR A 90 2.20 -37.88 4.26
CA THR A 90 2.81 -39.21 4.33
C THR A 90 4.21 -39.14 4.97
N VAL A 91 5.03 -38.21 4.46
CA VAL A 91 6.39 -37.98 5.00
C VAL A 91 6.29 -37.47 6.44
N PHE A 92 5.37 -36.55 6.69
CA PHE A 92 5.18 -35.94 8.02
C PHE A 92 4.72 -36.97 9.07
N ASP A 93 3.76 -37.84 8.73
CA ASP A 93 3.27 -38.87 9.62
C ASP A 93 4.36 -39.91 9.93
N LYS A 94 5.21 -40.21 8.94
CA LYS A 94 6.38 -41.07 9.13
C LYS A 94 7.38 -40.44 10.11
N ALA A 95 7.73 -39.16 9.88
CA ALA A 95 8.63 -38.44 10.77
C ALA A 95 8.10 -38.36 12.20
N LEU A 96 6.80 -38.13 12.39
CA LEU A 96 6.15 -38.15 13.71
C LEU A 96 6.18 -39.51 14.39
N LYS A 97 6.05 -40.61 13.64
CA LYS A 97 6.10 -41.97 14.23
C LYS A 97 7.50 -42.38 14.63
N GLU A 98 8.48 -42.04 13.80
CA GLU A 98 9.87 -42.50 13.98
C GLU A 98 10.68 -41.58 14.92
N ASN A 99 10.35 -40.25 14.95
CA ASN A 99 11.16 -39.25 15.62
C ASN A 99 10.31 -38.20 16.35
N TYR A 100 9.31 -38.62 17.14
CA TYR A 100 8.34 -37.73 17.79
C TYR A 100 9.01 -36.61 18.60
N ASP A 101 9.99 -36.95 19.42
CA ASP A 101 10.70 -36.00 20.30
C ASP A 101 11.54 -35.02 19.49
N ALA A 102 12.20 -35.48 18.42
CA ALA A 102 12.98 -34.64 17.53
C ALA A 102 12.08 -33.65 16.72
N VAL A 103 10.88 -34.11 16.31
CA VAL A 103 9.88 -33.20 15.69
C VAL A 103 9.45 -32.15 16.71
N GLY A 104 9.19 -32.55 17.96
CA GLY A 104 8.88 -31.62 19.04
C GLY A 104 10.00 -30.60 19.25
N ALA A 105 11.24 -31.05 19.40
CA ALA A 105 12.40 -30.19 19.59
C ALA A 105 12.66 -29.24 18.42
N PHE A 106 12.39 -29.67 17.18
CA PHE A 106 12.50 -28.83 16.00
C PHE A 106 11.62 -27.57 16.07
N PHE A 107 10.39 -27.70 16.55
CA PHE A 107 9.44 -26.60 16.62
C PHE A 107 9.49 -25.82 17.94
N THR A 108 9.80 -26.50 19.05
CA THR A 108 9.72 -25.94 20.40
C THR A 108 11.09 -25.75 21.05
N GLY A 109 11.12 -25.16 22.25
CA GLY A 109 12.35 -24.81 22.94
C GLY A 109 12.94 -23.47 22.51
N ASP A 110 13.97 -23.02 23.22
CA ASP A 110 14.56 -21.68 23.04
C ASP A 110 15.23 -21.48 21.68
N SER A 111 15.70 -22.55 21.05
CA SER A 111 16.29 -22.58 19.71
C SER A 111 15.37 -23.15 18.63
N GLY A 112 14.15 -23.57 19.01
CA GLY A 112 13.16 -24.11 18.10
C GLY A 112 12.65 -23.08 17.09
N LEU A 113 12.06 -23.58 16.01
CA LEU A 113 11.56 -22.74 14.93
C LEU A 113 10.57 -21.66 15.42
N MET A 114 9.65 -22.04 16.34
CA MET A 114 8.65 -21.09 16.85
C MET A 114 9.30 -19.96 17.64
N ALA A 115 10.27 -20.22 18.48
CA ALA A 115 10.97 -19.19 19.25
C ALA A 115 11.76 -18.23 18.34
N ARG A 116 12.40 -18.76 17.30
CA ARG A 116 13.12 -17.94 16.31
C ARG A 116 12.18 -17.04 15.49
N LEU A 117 11.04 -17.59 15.05
CA LEU A 117 10.01 -16.83 14.35
C LEU A 117 9.38 -15.77 15.24
N ASP A 118 9.05 -16.11 16.49
CA ASP A 118 8.52 -15.17 17.49
C ASP A 118 9.47 -14.00 17.70
N LYS A 119 10.74 -14.27 17.95
CA LYS A 119 11.76 -13.23 18.11
C LYS A 119 11.86 -12.33 16.88
N ARG A 120 11.74 -12.90 15.68
CA ARG A 120 11.77 -12.12 14.41
C ARG A 120 10.55 -11.24 14.28
N ILE A 121 9.36 -11.78 14.53
CA ILE A 121 8.09 -11.07 14.41
C ILE A 121 7.98 -9.97 15.48
N ASN A 122 8.36 -10.25 16.71
CA ASN A 122 8.27 -9.30 17.81
C ASN A 122 9.04 -7.99 17.54
N GLY A 123 10.17 -8.05 16.84
CA GLY A 123 10.90 -6.85 16.42
C GLY A 123 10.08 -5.91 15.51
N PHE A 124 9.06 -6.43 14.84
CA PHE A 124 8.18 -5.66 13.96
C PHE A 124 6.88 -5.23 14.63
N VAL A 125 6.26 -6.09 15.46
CA VAL A 125 4.89 -5.88 15.98
C VAL A 125 4.85 -5.33 17.39
N GLN A 126 5.95 -5.39 18.15
CA GLN A 126 5.99 -4.85 19.52
C GLN A 126 5.72 -3.34 19.53
N THR A 127 5.31 -2.81 20.67
CA THR A 127 5.15 -1.37 20.88
C THR A 127 6.46 -0.63 20.59
N GLY A 128 6.42 0.41 19.77
CA GLY A 128 7.59 1.10 19.23
C GLY A 128 8.32 0.34 18.13
N GLY A 129 7.80 -0.81 17.69
CA GLY A 129 8.38 -1.63 16.62
C GLY A 129 8.26 -1.00 15.23
N ILE A 130 8.87 -1.66 14.25
CA ILE A 130 8.98 -1.14 12.87
C ILE A 130 7.62 -0.83 12.24
N LEU A 131 6.60 -1.68 12.48
CA LEU A 131 5.26 -1.46 11.91
C LEU A 131 4.56 -0.25 12.53
N GLU A 132 4.66 -0.06 13.85
CA GLU A 132 4.08 1.11 14.52
C GLU A 132 4.76 2.41 14.04
N GLN A 133 6.09 2.43 13.97
CA GLN A 133 6.83 3.59 13.43
C GLN A 133 6.41 3.90 11.99
N ARG A 134 6.20 2.87 11.17
CA ARG A 134 5.74 3.02 9.80
C ARG A 134 4.32 3.57 9.73
N MET A 135 3.41 3.05 10.55
CA MET A 135 2.03 3.56 10.65
C MET A 135 2.01 5.04 11.04
N ASN A 136 2.79 5.42 12.06
CA ASN A 136 2.89 6.81 12.53
C ASN A 136 3.44 7.73 11.42
N SER A 137 4.46 7.28 10.68
CA SER A 137 5.01 8.03 9.53
C SER A 137 3.98 8.20 8.40
N LEU A 138 3.22 7.16 8.08
CA LEU A 138 2.16 7.25 7.07
C LEU A 138 1.03 8.17 7.51
N GLN A 139 0.61 8.13 8.77
CA GLN A 139 -0.40 9.05 9.32
C GLN A 139 0.06 10.51 9.28
N ALA A 140 1.33 10.76 9.59
CA ALA A 140 1.91 12.11 9.46
C ALA A 140 1.88 12.59 7.99
N THR A 141 2.27 11.71 7.05
CA THR A 141 2.22 12.02 5.61
C THR A 141 0.80 12.33 5.14
N ILE A 142 -0.20 11.54 5.56
CA ILE A 142 -1.62 11.78 5.23
C ILE A 142 -2.05 13.16 5.74
N LYS A 143 -1.73 13.48 7.00
CA LYS A 143 -2.05 14.78 7.61
C LYS A 143 -1.42 15.96 6.85
N ASP A 144 -0.19 15.79 6.37
CA ASP A 144 0.49 16.83 5.59
C ASP A 144 -0.11 16.99 4.18
N ILE A 145 -0.53 15.89 3.55
CA ILE A 145 -1.26 15.92 2.28
C ILE A 145 -2.61 16.63 2.45
N ASP A 146 -3.35 16.38 3.53
CA ASP A 146 -4.61 17.04 3.81
C ASP A 146 -4.44 18.55 3.98
N LYS A 147 -3.41 19.00 4.71
CA LYS A 147 -3.07 20.44 4.82
C LYS A 147 -2.71 21.06 3.46
N GLN A 148 -1.95 20.35 2.63
CA GLN A 148 -1.61 20.83 1.29
C GLN A 148 -2.86 20.95 0.41
N LYS A 149 -3.78 19.98 0.48
CA LYS A 149 -5.07 20.00 -0.21
C LYS A 149 -5.92 21.20 0.22
N GLU A 150 -6.01 21.47 1.53
CA GLU A 150 -6.71 22.63 2.06
C GLU A 150 -6.10 23.94 1.54
N SER A 151 -4.78 24.08 1.60
CA SER A 151 -4.07 25.23 1.06
C SER A 151 -4.31 25.44 -0.43
N GLN A 152 -4.32 24.37 -1.22
CA GLN A 152 -4.64 24.43 -2.65
C GLN A 152 -6.09 24.85 -2.90
N ASN A 153 -7.05 24.36 -2.13
CA ASN A 153 -8.46 24.75 -2.23
C ASN A 153 -8.64 26.24 -1.95
N LEU A 154 -7.98 26.76 -0.90
CA LEU A 154 -7.98 28.21 -0.60
C LEU A 154 -7.35 29.03 -1.72
N ARG A 155 -6.27 28.55 -2.33
CA ARG A 155 -5.65 29.22 -3.48
C ARG A 155 -6.58 29.24 -4.69
N ILE A 156 -7.26 28.13 -4.98
CA ILE A 156 -8.24 28.06 -6.08
C ILE A 156 -9.39 29.04 -5.82
N ALA A 157 -9.94 29.09 -4.61
CA ALA A 157 -11.01 30.02 -4.25
C ALA A 157 -10.60 31.49 -4.46
N LYS A 158 -9.37 31.86 -4.05
CA LYS A 158 -8.83 33.22 -4.29
C LYS A 158 -8.64 33.54 -5.77
N VAL A 159 -8.23 32.56 -6.59
CA VAL A 159 -8.13 32.74 -8.05
C VAL A 159 -9.50 32.93 -8.67
N GLN A 160 -10.48 32.12 -8.25
CA GLN A 160 -11.87 32.29 -8.74
C GLN A 160 -12.45 33.68 -8.39
N GLU A 161 -12.27 34.13 -7.14
CA GLU A 161 -12.70 35.46 -6.72
C GLU A 161 -12.06 36.59 -7.56
N ARG A 162 -10.75 36.46 -7.78
CA ARG A 162 -10.02 37.44 -8.63
C ARG A 162 -10.53 37.45 -10.06
N LEU A 163 -10.75 36.27 -10.65
CA LEU A 163 -11.27 36.16 -12.02
C LEU A 163 -12.68 36.74 -12.14
N LEU A 164 -13.56 36.49 -11.14
CA LEU A 164 -14.88 37.11 -11.12
C LEU A 164 -14.83 38.62 -11.02
N LYS A 165 -13.95 39.18 -10.17
CA LYS A 165 -13.73 40.63 -10.09
C LYS A 165 -13.24 41.23 -11.43
N GLN A 166 -12.30 40.52 -12.08
CA GLN A 166 -11.80 40.96 -13.39
C GLN A 166 -12.89 40.88 -14.47
N PHE A 167 -13.70 39.82 -14.46
CA PHE A 167 -14.82 39.67 -15.41
C PHE A 167 -15.85 40.79 -15.22
N ASN A 168 -16.28 41.07 -13.99
CA ASN A 168 -17.23 42.13 -13.69
C ASN A 168 -16.69 43.52 -14.04
N ALA A 169 -15.39 43.77 -13.83
CA ALA A 169 -14.75 45.01 -14.25
C ALA A 169 -14.73 45.18 -15.79
N MET A 170 -14.44 44.06 -16.50
CA MET A 170 -14.47 44.07 -17.96
C MET A 170 -15.89 44.29 -18.50
N ASP A 171 -16.89 43.65 -17.91
CA ASP A 171 -18.31 43.86 -18.29
C ASP A 171 -18.75 45.32 -18.09
N SER A 172 -18.35 45.93 -16.95
CA SER A 172 -18.58 47.35 -16.69
C SER A 172 -17.90 48.26 -17.75
N LEU A 173 -16.66 47.95 -18.15
CA LEU A 173 -15.95 48.68 -19.18
C LEU A 173 -16.64 48.58 -20.57
N VAL A 174 -17.09 47.36 -20.92
CA VAL A 174 -17.84 47.13 -22.16
C VAL A 174 -19.15 47.95 -22.18
N SER A 175 -19.88 47.97 -21.06
CA SER A 175 -21.08 48.78 -20.91
C SER A 175 -20.81 50.27 -21.05
N GLN A 176 -19.71 50.79 -20.47
CA GLN A 176 -19.29 52.19 -20.61
C GLN A 176 -18.89 52.54 -22.07
N LEU A 177 -18.16 51.61 -22.72
CA LEU A 177 -17.80 51.80 -24.14
C LEU A 177 -19.03 51.85 -25.03
N ASN A 178 -20.00 50.95 -24.83
CA ASN A 178 -21.26 50.98 -25.58
C ASN A 178 -22.01 52.29 -25.36
N SER A 179 -22.16 52.75 -24.10
CA SER A 179 -22.80 54.04 -23.79
C SER A 179 -22.07 55.21 -24.41
N THR A 180 -20.73 55.18 -24.45
CA THR A 180 -19.94 56.23 -25.11
C THR A 180 -20.12 56.24 -26.64
N SER A 181 -20.15 55.03 -27.22
CA SER A 181 -20.43 54.82 -28.64
C SER A 181 -21.80 55.40 -29.04
N ASP A 182 -22.84 55.11 -28.23
CA ASP A 182 -24.20 55.59 -28.44
C ASP A 182 -24.25 57.12 -28.35
N ARG A 183 -23.58 57.71 -27.36
CA ARG A 183 -23.48 59.20 -27.24
C ARG A 183 -22.75 59.86 -28.44
N LEU A 184 -21.65 59.26 -28.89
CA LEU A 184 -20.93 59.71 -30.04
C LEU A 184 -21.80 59.65 -31.32
N THR A 185 -22.54 58.56 -31.50
CA THR A 185 -23.46 58.37 -32.62
C THR A 185 -24.56 59.44 -32.61
N GLN A 186 -25.13 59.68 -31.39
CA GLN A 186 -26.12 60.78 -31.25
C GLN A 186 -25.52 62.16 -31.52
N SER A 187 -24.32 62.42 -31.00
CA SER A 187 -23.66 63.75 -31.24
C SER A 187 -23.32 63.95 -32.67
N LEU A 188 -22.85 62.95 -33.41
CA LEU A 188 -22.57 63.00 -34.82
C LEU A 188 -23.85 63.14 -35.63
N GLY A 189 -24.95 62.52 -35.26
CA GLY A 189 -26.25 62.69 -35.92
C GLY A 189 -26.89 64.05 -35.73
N SER A 190 -26.47 64.84 -34.71
CA SER A 190 -26.96 66.15 -34.39
C SER A 190 -26.16 67.31 -35.12
N LEU A 191 -25.03 66.96 -35.77
CA LEU A 191 -24.22 67.95 -36.51
C LEU A 191 -24.86 68.29 -37.84
N PRO A 192 -25.06 69.58 -38.16
CA PRO A 192 -25.59 70.02 -39.48
C PRO A 192 -24.63 69.61 -40.61
N GLY A 193 -25.10 68.73 -41.50
CA GLY A 193 -24.32 68.27 -42.66
C GLY A 193 -23.84 66.82 -42.62
N PHE A 194 -24.13 66.04 -41.58
CA PHE A 194 -23.78 64.62 -41.49
C PHE A 194 -24.92 63.76 -42.09
N VAL A 195 -24.77 63.36 -43.35
CA VAL A 195 -25.72 62.43 -43.99
C VAL A 195 -25.34 61.01 -43.67
N LYS A 196 -26.19 60.29 -42.97
CA LYS A 196 -26.05 58.87 -42.71
C LYS A 196 -26.17 58.12 -44.04
N LYS A 197 -25.12 57.54 -44.57
CA LYS A 197 -25.17 56.64 -45.71
C LYS A 197 -25.78 55.31 -45.25
N GLU A 198 -27.03 55.09 -45.60
CA GLU A 198 -27.67 53.78 -45.44
C GLU A 198 -26.98 52.76 -46.37
N SER A 199 -26.50 51.66 -45.86
CA SER A 199 -26.09 50.47 -46.61
C SER A 199 -27.03 49.34 -46.24
#